data_6c3194a40237fa309f52c9e524b0b567
#
_entry.id   6c3194a40237fa309f52c9e524b0b567
#
_cell.length_a   1.000
_cell.length_b   1.000
_cell.length_c   1.000
_cell.angle_alpha   90.00
_cell.angle_beta   90.00
_cell.angle_gamma   90.00
#
_symmetry.space_group_name_H-M   'P 1'
#
loop_
_entity.id
_entity.type
_entity.pdbx_description
1 polymer ?
#
loop_
_entity_poly.entity_id
_entity_poly.type
_entity_poly.pdbx_seq_one_letter_code
_entity_poly.pdbx_strand_id
1 'polypeptide(L)'
;MLQWKTASLAEMPFRQALLSDPATMAYNAPWAPPTGCLDFPVTKWAPWLERWTSHAPERFCAYLFSPEGQPVGEISWHDYGAEISTIIHAAYRGKGYGLEGLRILAALAFRHKEISCLCNHFEASRIPALRVHQKAGFEIAGEEDGLLTFRLSREQWLRGVSAP
;
A
#
# COMPACT_ATOMS: atom_id res chain seq x y z
N MET A 1 -16.94 4.96 3.21
CA MET A 1 -15.80 4.32 3.92
C MET A 1 -15.40 3.08 3.14
N LEU A 2 -14.11 2.90 2.89
CA LEU A 2 -13.59 1.70 2.23
C LEU A 2 -13.84 0.45 3.06
N GLN A 3 -14.11 -0.66 2.38
CA GLN A 3 -14.04 -2.00 2.94
C GLN A 3 -12.71 -2.63 2.53
N TRP A 4 -12.28 -3.65 3.27
CA TRP A 4 -11.08 -4.39 2.92
C TRP A 4 -11.29 -5.90 3.12
N LYS A 5 -10.57 -6.70 2.34
CA LYS A 5 -10.53 -8.16 2.47
C LYS A 5 -9.09 -8.62 2.31
N THR A 6 -8.67 -9.60 3.10
CA THR A 6 -7.40 -10.29 2.88
C THR A 6 -7.37 -10.90 1.47
N ALA A 7 -6.21 -10.85 0.83
CA ALA A 7 -6.05 -11.38 -0.52
C ALA A 7 -6.47 -12.86 -0.61
N SER A 8 -7.19 -13.19 -1.65
CA SER A 8 -7.60 -14.55 -2.00
C SER A 8 -7.52 -14.77 -3.51
N LEU A 9 -7.74 -15.99 -3.97
CA LEU A 9 -7.73 -16.28 -5.42
C LEU A 9 -8.79 -15.48 -6.18
N ALA A 10 -9.89 -15.11 -5.53
CA ALA A 10 -10.96 -14.34 -6.15
C ALA A 10 -10.54 -12.95 -6.61
N GLU A 11 -9.57 -12.33 -5.92
CA GLU A 11 -9.06 -10.99 -6.24
C GLU A 11 -7.88 -10.99 -7.22
N MET A 12 -7.32 -12.14 -7.58
CA MET A 12 -6.15 -12.21 -8.47
C MET A 12 -6.40 -11.63 -9.86
N PRO A 13 -7.58 -11.77 -10.50
CA PRO A 13 -7.88 -11.06 -11.75
C PRO A 13 -7.80 -9.54 -11.60
N PHE A 14 -8.29 -8.99 -10.50
CA PHE A 14 -8.18 -7.57 -10.20
C PHE A 14 -6.71 -7.15 -10.01
N ARG A 15 -5.90 -7.93 -9.26
CA ARG A 15 -4.48 -7.66 -9.11
C ARG A 15 -3.76 -7.65 -10.46
N GLN A 16 -4.03 -8.62 -11.32
CA GLN A 16 -3.44 -8.66 -12.66
C GLN A 16 -3.79 -7.40 -13.46
N ALA A 17 -5.07 -7.00 -13.46
CA ALA A 17 -5.51 -5.77 -14.11
C ALA A 17 -4.85 -4.52 -13.51
N LEU A 18 -4.76 -4.44 -12.18
CA LEU A 18 -4.13 -3.31 -11.46
C LEU A 18 -2.66 -3.14 -11.86
N LEU A 19 -1.89 -4.24 -11.90
CA LEU A 19 -0.46 -4.24 -12.21
C LEU A 19 -0.17 -4.03 -13.70
N SER A 20 -1.13 -4.30 -14.58
CA SER A 20 -1.00 -4.12 -16.04
C SER A 20 -1.58 -2.78 -16.53
N ASP A 21 -2.18 -1.96 -15.66
CA ASP A 21 -2.70 -0.65 -16.03
C ASP A 21 -1.61 0.43 -16.01
N PRO A 22 -1.17 0.99 -17.16
CA PRO A 22 -0.12 2.00 -17.20
C PRO A 22 -0.48 3.26 -16.42
N ALA A 23 -1.74 3.69 -16.41
CA ALA A 23 -2.17 4.86 -15.68
C ALA A 23 -2.04 4.67 -14.16
N THR A 24 -2.25 3.45 -13.67
CA THR A 24 -2.04 3.09 -12.28
C THR A 24 -0.56 2.93 -11.94
N MET A 25 0.21 2.27 -12.81
CA MET A 25 1.58 1.83 -12.52
C MET A 25 2.66 2.81 -12.99
N ALA A 26 2.31 3.94 -13.59
CA ALA A 26 3.28 4.93 -14.12
C ALA A 26 4.34 5.35 -13.09
N TYR A 27 4.01 5.38 -11.81
CA TYR A 27 4.97 5.71 -10.74
C TYR A 27 6.12 4.71 -10.62
N ASN A 28 5.92 3.49 -11.10
CA ASN A 28 6.91 2.41 -11.06
C ASN A 28 7.81 2.38 -12.30
N ALA A 29 7.61 3.31 -13.25
CA ALA A 29 8.37 3.35 -14.51
C ALA A 29 9.90 3.42 -14.34
N PRO A 30 10.48 4.09 -13.32
CA PRO A 30 11.91 4.07 -13.07
C PRO A 30 12.46 2.66 -12.78
N TRP A 31 11.63 1.78 -12.21
CA TRP A 31 12.00 0.43 -11.76
C TRP A 31 11.54 -0.66 -12.73
N ALA A 32 10.44 -0.43 -13.45
CA ALA A 32 9.84 -1.32 -14.44
C ALA A 32 9.50 -0.55 -15.75
N PRO A 33 10.52 -0.12 -16.51
CA PRO A 33 10.30 0.61 -17.76
C PRO A 33 9.67 -0.29 -18.84
N PRO A 34 8.97 0.32 -19.85
CA PRO A 34 8.75 1.76 -20.01
C PRO A 34 7.51 2.29 -19.28
N THR A 35 6.59 1.43 -18.82
CA THR A 35 5.26 1.83 -18.31
C THR A 35 5.10 1.72 -16.82
N GLY A 36 6.04 1.07 -16.13
CA GLY A 36 5.93 0.69 -14.73
C GLY A 36 5.07 -0.56 -14.48
N CYS A 37 4.44 -1.11 -15.51
CA CYS A 37 3.60 -2.30 -15.40
C CYS A 37 4.40 -3.54 -15.03
N LEU A 38 3.78 -4.42 -14.25
CA LEU A 38 4.36 -5.69 -13.85
C LEU A 38 3.55 -6.85 -14.43
N ASP A 39 4.26 -7.84 -14.97
CA ASP A 39 3.66 -9.07 -15.45
C ASP A 39 3.26 -9.98 -14.28
N PHE A 40 1.96 -10.29 -14.20
CA PHE A 40 1.40 -11.13 -13.15
C PHE A 40 0.45 -12.18 -13.72
N PRO A 41 0.97 -13.15 -14.52
CA PRO A 41 0.16 -14.19 -15.14
C PRO A 41 -0.41 -15.17 -14.11
N VAL A 42 -1.43 -15.90 -14.51
CA VAL A 42 -2.14 -16.88 -13.67
C VAL A 42 -1.21 -17.86 -12.97
N THR A 43 -0.10 -18.23 -13.63
CA THR A 43 0.92 -19.13 -13.06
C THR A 43 1.62 -18.58 -11.80
N LYS A 44 1.59 -17.26 -11.61
CA LYS A 44 2.15 -16.60 -10.42
C LYS A 44 1.14 -16.45 -9.27
N TRP A 45 -0.15 -16.65 -9.50
CA TRP A 45 -1.19 -16.33 -8.52
C TRP A 45 -1.10 -17.15 -7.24
N ALA A 46 -1.09 -18.47 -7.33
CA ALA A 46 -1.06 -19.35 -6.17
C ALA A 46 0.24 -19.21 -5.36
N PRO A 47 1.45 -19.24 -5.97
CA PRO A 47 2.70 -19.03 -5.22
C PRO A 47 2.79 -17.65 -4.57
N TRP A 48 2.28 -16.60 -5.25
CA TRP A 48 2.27 -15.27 -4.70
C TRP A 48 1.33 -15.19 -3.48
N LEU A 49 0.11 -15.73 -3.63
CA LEU A 49 -0.90 -15.71 -2.57
C LEU A 49 -0.39 -16.44 -1.33
N GLU A 50 0.17 -17.65 -1.48
CA GLU A 50 0.78 -18.41 -0.40
C GLU A 50 1.82 -17.56 0.34
N ARG A 51 2.75 -16.93 -0.40
CA ARG A 51 3.82 -16.11 0.18
C ARG A 51 3.27 -14.91 0.95
N TRP A 52 2.14 -14.32 0.55
CA TRP A 52 1.62 -13.08 1.12
C TRP A 52 0.55 -13.27 2.19
N THR A 53 -0.02 -14.47 2.32
CA THR A 53 -1.09 -14.73 3.28
C THR A 53 -0.71 -15.71 4.39
N SER A 54 0.36 -16.50 4.21
CA SER A 54 0.76 -17.53 5.18
C SER A 54 1.86 -17.08 6.15
N HIS A 55 2.37 -15.85 6.03
CA HIS A 55 3.53 -15.37 6.79
C HIS A 55 3.23 -14.12 7.64
N ALA A 56 2.00 -13.99 8.13
CA ALA A 56 1.69 -12.90 9.07
C ALA A 56 2.42 -13.13 10.42
N PRO A 57 2.94 -12.07 11.03
CA PRO A 57 2.87 -10.65 10.67
C PRO A 57 4.00 -10.15 9.76
N GLU A 58 4.92 -11.02 9.32
CA GLU A 58 6.03 -10.63 8.44
C GLU A 58 5.51 -9.99 7.15
N ARG A 59 4.47 -10.59 6.55
CA ARG A 59 3.84 -10.15 5.30
C ARG A 59 2.33 -10.10 5.43
N PHE A 60 1.75 -9.18 4.71
CA PHE A 60 0.30 -9.04 4.61
C PHE A 60 -0.08 -8.36 3.31
N CYS A 61 -1.19 -8.80 2.74
CA CYS A 61 -1.81 -8.13 1.61
C CYS A 61 -3.34 -8.18 1.74
N ALA A 62 -3.97 -7.07 1.42
CA ALA A 62 -5.42 -6.95 1.34
C ALA A 62 -5.85 -6.06 0.19
N TYR A 63 -7.06 -6.29 -0.30
CA TYR A 63 -7.70 -5.45 -1.32
C TYR A 63 -8.70 -4.51 -0.69
N LEU A 64 -8.74 -3.30 -1.26
CA LEU A 64 -9.67 -2.24 -0.87
C LEU A 64 -10.86 -2.24 -1.82
N PHE A 65 -12.04 -2.11 -1.25
CA PHE A 65 -13.31 -2.03 -1.98
C PHE A 65 -14.02 -0.73 -1.68
N SER A 66 -14.60 -0.12 -2.71
CA SER A 66 -15.45 1.06 -2.54
C SER A 66 -16.72 0.71 -1.72
N PRO A 67 -17.49 1.70 -1.25
CA PRO A 67 -18.77 1.46 -0.59
C PRO A 67 -19.76 0.65 -1.44
N GLU A 68 -19.63 0.74 -2.77
CA GLU A 68 -20.45 0.01 -3.75
C GLU A 68 -19.91 -1.40 -4.03
N GLY A 69 -18.85 -1.83 -3.32
CA GLY A 69 -18.27 -3.17 -3.44
C GLY A 69 -17.34 -3.36 -4.65
N GLN A 70 -16.91 -2.28 -5.32
CA GLN A 70 -15.95 -2.36 -6.42
C GLN A 70 -14.52 -2.41 -5.88
N PRO A 71 -13.64 -3.31 -6.38
CA PRO A 71 -12.25 -3.30 -5.99
C PRO A 71 -11.56 -2.05 -6.53
N VAL A 72 -10.89 -1.30 -5.65
CA VAL A 72 -10.31 0.02 -5.98
C VAL A 72 -8.81 0.10 -5.74
N GLY A 73 -8.22 -0.86 -5.03
CA GLY A 73 -6.79 -0.83 -4.73
C GLY A 73 -6.31 -1.98 -3.88
N GLU A 74 -5.04 -1.92 -3.55
CA GLU A 74 -4.31 -2.91 -2.76
C GLU A 74 -3.51 -2.20 -1.68
N ILE A 75 -3.43 -2.81 -0.49
CA ILE A 75 -2.53 -2.42 0.60
C ILE A 75 -1.71 -3.63 1.03
N SER A 76 -0.46 -3.42 1.33
CA SER A 76 0.42 -4.50 1.76
C SER A 76 1.58 -3.99 2.62
N TRP A 77 2.17 -4.90 3.39
CA TRP A 77 3.48 -4.71 3.99
C TRP A 77 4.29 -5.99 3.92
N HIS A 78 5.60 -5.85 3.99
CA HIS A 78 6.52 -6.97 4.22
C HIS A 78 7.63 -6.56 5.20
N ASP A 79 8.44 -7.54 5.61
CA ASP A 79 9.53 -7.38 6.56
C ASP A 79 9.08 -6.62 7.82
N TYR A 80 7.92 -7.06 8.38
CA TYR A 80 7.34 -6.48 9.60
C TYR A 80 7.04 -4.97 9.49
N GLY A 81 6.64 -4.51 8.32
CA GLY A 81 6.31 -3.11 8.04
C GLY A 81 7.50 -2.23 7.65
N ALA A 82 8.71 -2.82 7.50
CA ALA A 82 9.86 -2.10 6.99
C ALA A 82 9.63 -1.57 5.57
N GLU A 83 8.69 -2.19 4.84
CA GLU A 83 8.25 -1.70 3.55
C GLU A 83 6.74 -1.90 3.37
N ILE A 84 6.05 -0.80 3.08
CA ILE A 84 4.59 -0.79 2.84
C ILE A 84 4.28 -0.40 1.40
N SER A 85 3.12 -0.82 0.92
CA SER A 85 2.58 -0.38 -0.37
C SER A 85 1.10 -0.04 -0.25
N THR A 86 0.70 1.01 -0.98
CA THR A 86 -0.70 1.37 -1.19
C THR A 86 -0.88 1.75 -2.65
N ILE A 87 -1.58 0.92 -3.39
CA ILE A 87 -1.85 1.14 -4.81
C ILE A 87 -3.36 1.39 -4.97
N ILE A 88 -3.72 2.57 -5.47
CA ILE A 88 -5.09 2.90 -5.84
C ILE A 88 -5.17 2.96 -7.37
N HIS A 89 -6.08 2.18 -7.94
CA HIS A 89 -6.35 2.17 -9.37
C HIS A 89 -6.66 3.59 -9.86
N ALA A 90 -6.08 3.98 -11.00
CA ALA A 90 -6.10 5.37 -11.48
C ALA A 90 -7.52 5.96 -11.57
N ALA A 91 -8.50 5.16 -12.02
CA ALA A 91 -9.90 5.59 -12.13
C ALA A 91 -10.57 5.97 -10.79
N TYR A 92 -9.98 5.57 -9.67
CA TYR A 92 -10.51 5.82 -8.33
C TYR A 92 -9.69 6.84 -7.53
N ARG A 93 -8.66 7.44 -8.13
CA ARG A 93 -7.87 8.51 -7.50
C ARG A 93 -8.68 9.79 -7.30
N GLY A 94 -8.20 10.68 -6.42
CA GLY A 94 -8.90 11.95 -6.12
C GLY A 94 -10.08 11.83 -5.15
N LYS A 95 -10.49 10.60 -4.77
CA LYS A 95 -11.63 10.34 -3.87
C LYS A 95 -11.24 10.14 -2.39
N GLY A 96 -9.97 10.38 -2.02
CA GLY A 96 -9.47 10.19 -0.66
C GLY A 96 -9.06 8.74 -0.32
N TYR A 97 -9.25 7.79 -1.22
CA TYR A 97 -9.01 6.35 -0.97
C TYR A 97 -7.56 6.01 -0.63
N GLY A 98 -6.58 6.76 -1.15
CA GLY A 98 -5.17 6.57 -0.77
C GLY A 98 -4.91 6.85 0.70
N LEU A 99 -5.48 7.94 1.25
CA LEU A 99 -5.36 8.29 2.65
C LEU A 99 -6.09 7.27 3.54
N GLU A 100 -7.31 6.91 3.17
CA GLU A 100 -8.10 5.92 3.90
C GLU A 100 -7.41 4.55 3.88
N GLY A 101 -6.87 4.12 2.73
CA GLY A 101 -6.10 2.87 2.60
C GLY A 101 -4.86 2.83 3.49
N LEU A 102 -4.07 3.92 3.55
CA LEU A 102 -2.92 4.01 4.47
C LEU A 102 -3.34 3.92 5.94
N ARG A 103 -4.46 4.54 6.32
CA ARG A 103 -4.98 4.45 7.68
C ARG A 103 -5.47 3.04 8.03
N ILE A 104 -6.14 2.36 7.10
CA ILE A 104 -6.53 0.96 7.26
C ILE A 104 -5.29 0.08 7.43
N LEU A 105 -4.27 0.27 6.58
CA LEU A 105 -3.01 -0.47 6.64
C LEU A 105 -2.34 -0.28 8.01
N ALA A 106 -2.19 0.96 8.47
CA ALA A 106 -1.58 1.26 9.77
C ALA A 106 -2.37 0.63 10.93
N ALA A 107 -3.70 0.75 10.90
CA ALA A 107 -4.56 0.16 11.92
C ALA A 107 -4.43 -1.38 11.98
N LEU A 108 -4.29 -2.04 10.83
CA LEU A 108 -4.09 -3.49 10.75
C LEU A 108 -2.70 -3.90 11.22
N ALA A 109 -1.67 -3.24 10.71
CA ALA A 109 -0.28 -3.55 11.02
C ALA A 109 0.02 -3.39 12.51
N PHE A 110 -0.42 -2.30 13.12
CA PHE A 110 -0.15 -2.04 14.54
C PHE A 110 -0.97 -2.88 15.54
N ARG A 111 -1.82 -3.80 15.07
CA ARG A 111 -2.36 -4.88 15.91
C ARG A 111 -1.30 -5.93 16.26
N HIS A 112 -0.27 -6.07 15.43
CA HIS A 112 0.81 -7.03 15.62
C HIS A 112 1.94 -6.37 16.44
N LYS A 113 2.29 -6.96 17.59
CA LYS A 113 3.29 -6.41 18.52
C LYS A 113 4.68 -6.27 17.88
N GLU A 114 4.98 -7.14 16.95
CA GLU A 114 6.25 -7.22 16.20
C GLU A 114 6.44 -6.02 15.28
N ILE A 115 5.37 -5.36 14.85
CA ILE A 115 5.43 -4.20 13.96
C ILE A 115 5.46 -2.92 14.80
N SER A 116 6.61 -2.34 14.99
CA SER A 116 6.80 -1.09 15.76
C SER A 116 6.78 0.15 14.88
N CYS A 117 7.02 -0.01 13.59
CA CYS A 117 7.15 1.08 12.63
C CYS A 117 6.71 0.64 11.23
N LEU A 118 6.15 1.58 10.47
CA LEU A 118 5.87 1.42 9.05
C LEU A 118 6.76 2.38 8.26
N CYS A 119 7.37 1.88 7.19
CA CYS A 119 8.23 2.67 6.31
C CYS A 119 7.76 2.58 4.86
N ASN A 120 7.98 3.65 4.10
CA ASN A 120 7.80 3.69 2.65
C ASN A 120 8.89 4.55 2.03
N HIS A 121 9.23 4.26 0.77
CA HIS A 121 10.27 4.96 0.04
C HIS A 121 9.75 5.34 -1.34
N PHE A 122 9.87 6.60 -1.71
CA PHE A 122 9.53 7.05 -3.07
C PHE A 122 10.13 8.43 -3.36
N GLU A 123 10.16 8.80 -4.62
CA GLU A 123 10.74 10.04 -5.12
C GLU A 123 10.01 11.28 -4.59
N ALA A 124 10.76 12.31 -4.20
CA ALA A 124 10.24 13.59 -3.72
C ALA A 124 9.29 14.28 -4.72
N SER A 125 9.45 13.99 -6.01
CA SER A 125 8.61 14.50 -7.09
C SER A 125 7.16 13.99 -7.06
N ARG A 126 6.88 12.89 -6.33
CA ARG A 126 5.55 12.30 -6.21
C ARG A 126 4.68 13.04 -5.20
N ILE A 127 4.40 14.31 -5.48
CA ILE A 127 3.68 15.22 -4.59
C ILE A 127 2.34 14.66 -4.05
N PRO A 128 1.48 13.99 -4.84
CA PRO A 128 0.26 13.40 -4.31
C PRO A 128 0.53 12.33 -3.23
N ALA A 129 1.52 11.46 -3.44
CA ALA A 129 1.91 10.44 -2.47
C ALA A 129 2.48 11.06 -1.20
N LEU A 130 3.36 12.07 -1.32
CA LEU A 130 3.92 12.83 -0.21
C LEU A 130 2.81 13.40 0.68
N ARG A 131 1.86 14.13 0.09
CA ARG A 131 0.73 14.73 0.83
C ARG A 131 -0.13 13.69 1.54
N VAL A 132 -0.37 12.55 0.90
CA VAL A 132 -1.18 11.48 1.48
C VAL A 132 -0.47 10.84 2.68
N HIS A 133 0.85 10.58 2.59
CA HIS A 133 1.64 10.04 3.70
C HIS A 133 1.69 11.01 4.87
N GLN A 134 1.96 12.29 4.64
CA GLN A 134 1.94 13.31 5.69
C GLN A 134 0.57 13.41 6.39
N LYS A 135 -0.53 13.42 5.63
CA LYS A 135 -1.90 13.40 6.19
C LYS A 135 -2.24 12.12 6.95
N ALA A 136 -1.59 11.01 6.63
CA ALA A 136 -1.72 9.76 7.37
C ALA A 136 -0.85 9.71 8.63
N GLY A 137 -0.02 10.74 8.88
CA GLY A 137 0.83 10.86 10.05
C GLY A 137 2.27 10.38 9.86
N PHE A 138 2.65 10.02 8.63
CA PHE A 138 4.04 9.69 8.32
C PHE A 138 4.91 10.95 8.30
N GLU A 139 6.11 10.83 8.83
CA GLU A 139 7.14 11.86 8.82
C GLU A 139 8.25 11.48 7.84
N ILE A 140 8.92 12.48 7.26
CA ILE A 140 10.12 12.26 6.45
C ILE A 140 11.27 11.97 7.41
N ALA A 141 11.82 10.76 7.34
CA ALA A 141 12.93 10.31 8.18
C ALA A 141 14.29 10.43 7.49
N GLY A 142 14.32 10.63 6.19
CA GLY A 142 15.55 10.81 5.41
C GLY A 142 15.29 11.08 3.95
N GLU A 143 16.35 11.52 3.26
CA GLU A 143 16.38 11.70 1.81
C GLU A 143 17.77 11.30 1.31
N GLU A 144 17.79 10.49 0.25
CA GLU A 144 19.02 10.10 -0.43
C GLU A 144 18.74 10.05 -1.95
N ASP A 145 19.53 10.77 -2.72
CA ASP A 145 19.42 10.86 -4.20
C ASP A 145 17.99 11.17 -4.70
N GLY A 146 17.27 12.04 -3.98
CA GLY A 146 15.89 12.43 -4.32
C GLY A 146 14.83 11.39 -3.91
N LEU A 147 15.21 10.30 -3.26
CA LEU A 147 14.34 9.30 -2.69
C LEU A 147 14.07 9.65 -1.22
N LEU A 148 12.81 9.91 -0.89
CA LEU A 148 12.38 10.18 0.48
C LEU A 148 12.07 8.87 1.21
N THR A 149 12.50 8.79 2.47
CA THR A 149 12.08 7.76 3.41
C THR A 149 10.99 8.33 4.32
N PHE A 150 9.81 7.71 4.29
CA PHE A 150 8.69 8.02 5.18
C PHE A 150 8.60 7.01 6.30
N ARG A 151 8.28 7.49 7.51
CA ARG A 151 8.18 6.65 8.69
C ARG A 151 6.96 7.03 9.53
N LEU A 152 6.26 6.00 10.04
CA LEU A 152 5.20 6.12 11.04
C LEU A 152 5.45 5.10 12.14
N SER A 153 5.78 5.56 13.35
CA SER A 153 5.91 4.67 14.49
C SER A 153 4.53 4.33 15.10
N ARG A 154 4.44 3.19 15.78
CA ARG A 154 3.26 2.81 16.55
C ARG A 154 2.87 3.90 17.56
N GLU A 155 3.85 4.49 18.23
CA GLU A 155 3.61 5.53 19.22
C GLU A 155 2.99 6.78 18.60
N GLN A 156 3.51 7.25 17.46
CA GLN A 156 2.93 8.37 16.70
C GLN A 156 1.49 8.06 16.27
N TRP A 157 1.26 6.85 15.76
CA TRP A 157 -0.07 6.40 15.36
C TRP A 157 -1.07 6.45 16.51
N LEU A 158 -0.71 5.88 17.67
CA LEU A 158 -1.58 5.86 18.85
C LEU A 158 -1.90 7.27 19.37
N ARG A 159 -0.93 8.18 19.35
CA ARG A 159 -1.17 9.60 19.69
C ARG A 159 -2.13 10.27 18.71
N GLY A 160 -1.99 10.02 17.42
CA GLY A 160 -2.86 10.60 16.39
C GLY A 160 -4.30 10.07 16.42
N VAL A 161 -4.51 8.82 16.84
CA VAL A 161 -5.85 8.22 17.01
C VAL A 161 -6.52 8.69 18.30
N SER A 162 -5.74 9.08 19.32
CA SER A 162 -6.23 9.52 20.63
C SER A 162 -6.44 11.04 20.71
N ALA A 163 -6.06 11.79 19.69
CA ALA A 163 -6.35 13.22 19.63
C ALA A 163 -7.82 13.46 19.26
N PRO A 164 -8.57 14.26 20.04
CA PRO A 164 -9.98 14.53 19.85
C PRO A 164 -10.29 15.27 18.55
#